data_3456081cf58553cd2532f5c939e804c5
#
_entry.id   3456081cf58553cd2532f5c939e804c5
#
_cell.length_a   1.000
_cell.length_b   1.000
_cell.length_c   1.000
_cell.angle_alpha   90.00
_cell.angle_beta   90.00
_cell.angle_gamma   90.00
#
_symmetry.space_group_name_H-M   'P 1'
#
loop_
_entity.id
_entity.type
_entity.pdbx_description
1 polymer ?
#
loop_
_entity_poly.entity_id
_entity_poly.type
_entity_poly.pdbx_seq_one_letter_code
_entity_poly.pdbx_strand_id
1 'polypeptide(L)'
;MKKRISDAKFTIGLSIVAFLFLIMLSSFFYLPYNPNEVSIKEKFLFFSARHILGTDGLGRDVFCRVLISLRVSFFIGFSAATFGFLTGTLLGSFGGFFGGKTDAVITKIIDVQMAFPGILMALMLVSILGPSMATTLLALCIMSVPRFARISRGGFIKFRNSPLVLAQKARGASVMRIMFLHVLPNIRGEL
;
A
#
# COMPACT_ATOMS: atom_id res chain seq x y z
N MET A 1 -28.19 -12.87 -6.52
CA MET A 1 -27.11 -13.25 -7.46
C MET A 1 -25.88 -12.35 -7.36
N LYS A 2 -26.01 -11.01 -7.31
CA LYS A 2 -24.87 -10.06 -7.17
C LYS A 2 -23.98 -10.28 -5.92
N LYS A 3 -24.56 -10.60 -4.77
CA LYS A 3 -23.83 -10.85 -3.50
C LYS A 3 -22.91 -12.08 -3.61
N ARG A 4 -23.42 -13.18 -4.18
CA ARG A 4 -22.66 -14.43 -4.34
C ARG A 4 -21.45 -14.33 -5.28
N ILE A 5 -21.56 -13.52 -6.35
CA ILE A 5 -20.43 -13.25 -7.27
C ILE A 5 -19.38 -12.36 -6.61
N SER A 6 -19.79 -11.41 -5.76
CA SER A 6 -18.89 -10.57 -4.97
C SER A 6 -18.11 -11.41 -3.97
N ASP A 7 -18.79 -12.35 -3.28
CA ASP A 7 -18.16 -13.23 -2.30
C ASP A 7 -17.13 -14.18 -2.95
N ALA A 8 -17.43 -14.72 -4.15
CA ALA A 8 -16.50 -15.58 -4.88
C ALA A 8 -15.23 -14.82 -5.32
N LYS A 9 -15.37 -13.62 -5.85
CA LYS A 9 -14.21 -12.78 -6.25
C LYS A 9 -13.33 -12.42 -5.06
N PHE A 10 -13.96 -12.07 -3.95
CA PHE A 10 -13.26 -11.77 -2.70
C PHE A 10 -12.50 -13.00 -2.19
N THR A 11 -13.15 -14.17 -2.16
CA THR A 11 -12.53 -15.41 -1.69
C THR A 11 -11.35 -15.81 -2.57
N ILE A 12 -11.47 -15.72 -3.91
CA ILE A 12 -10.39 -16.01 -4.85
C ILE A 12 -9.21 -15.04 -4.60
N GLY A 13 -9.49 -13.73 -4.53
CA GLY A 13 -8.45 -12.74 -4.29
C GLY A 13 -7.73 -12.95 -2.96
N LEU A 14 -8.49 -13.22 -1.89
CA LEU A 14 -7.93 -13.51 -0.57
C LEU A 14 -7.08 -14.78 -0.59
N SER A 15 -7.53 -15.84 -1.28
CA SER A 15 -6.78 -17.10 -1.39
C SER A 15 -5.45 -16.90 -2.11
N ILE A 16 -5.41 -16.11 -3.19
CA ILE A 16 -4.17 -15.79 -3.90
C ILE A 16 -3.19 -15.03 -3.00
N VAL A 17 -3.67 -13.99 -2.33
CA VAL A 17 -2.82 -13.20 -1.43
C VAL A 17 -2.33 -14.04 -0.25
N ALA A 18 -3.20 -14.86 0.35
CA ALA A 18 -2.84 -15.76 1.43
C ALA A 18 -1.79 -16.80 0.98
N PHE A 19 -1.96 -17.37 -0.21
CA PHE A 19 -1.00 -18.32 -0.79
C PHE A 19 0.38 -17.68 -1.01
N LEU A 20 0.43 -16.49 -1.62
CA LEU A 20 1.69 -15.75 -1.81
C LEU A 20 2.33 -15.36 -0.47
N PHE A 21 1.52 -14.98 0.52
CA PHE A 21 1.99 -14.66 1.85
C PHE A 21 2.58 -15.88 2.56
N LEU A 22 1.97 -17.05 2.43
CA LEU A 22 2.49 -18.30 2.99
C LEU A 22 3.82 -18.70 2.32
N ILE A 23 3.93 -18.54 0.99
CA ILE A 23 5.20 -18.76 0.27
C ILE A 23 6.27 -17.78 0.78
N MET A 24 5.91 -16.50 0.96
CA MET A 24 6.83 -15.51 1.52
C MET A 24 7.29 -15.90 2.92
N LEU A 25 6.39 -16.37 3.80
CA LEU A 25 6.75 -16.85 5.14
C LEU A 25 7.63 -18.07 5.09
N SER A 26 7.32 -19.06 4.24
CA SER A 26 8.14 -20.28 4.10
C SER A 26 9.56 -19.97 3.67
N SER A 27 9.75 -18.91 2.90
CA SER A 27 11.07 -18.48 2.42
C SER A 27 12.03 -18.13 3.56
N PHE A 28 11.55 -17.72 4.73
CA PHE A 28 12.42 -17.42 5.89
C PHE A 28 13.03 -18.70 6.50
N PHE A 29 12.38 -19.84 6.29
CA PHE A 29 12.82 -21.12 6.84
C PHE A 29 13.51 -22.01 5.80
N TYR A 30 13.16 -21.83 4.52
CA TYR A 30 13.65 -22.66 3.45
C TYR A 30 14.14 -21.82 2.27
N LEU A 31 15.46 -21.83 2.07
CA LEU A 31 16.14 -21.20 0.94
C LEU A 31 17.23 -22.16 0.48
N PRO A 32 16.96 -23.05 -0.49
CA PRO A 32 17.89 -24.13 -0.85
C PRO A 32 19.22 -23.65 -1.40
N TYR A 33 19.25 -22.47 -2.06
CA TYR A 33 20.44 -21.88 -2.64
C TYR A 33 20.58 -20.42 -2.26
N ASN A 34 21.81 -19.90 -2.31
CA ASN A 34 22.05 -18.47 -2.19
C ASN A 34 21.54 -17.76 -3.47
N PRO A 35 20.55 -16.87 -3.40
CA PRO A 35 19.93 -16.24 -4.57
C PRO A 35 20.87 -15.34 -5.37
N ASN A 36 22.02 -14.96 -4.80
CA ASN A 36 23.03 -14.11 -5.43
C ASN A 36 24.26 -14.89 -5.90
N GLU A 37 24.33 -16.18 -5.66
CA GLU A 37 25.45 -17.02 -6.09
C GLU A 37 25.45 -17.17 -7.61
N VAL A 38 26.56 -16.78 -8.23
CA VAL A 38 26.75 -16.81 -9.68
C VAL A 38 27.47 -18.08 -10.07
N SER A 39 26.86 -18.92 -10.92
CA SER A 39 27.45 -20.12 -11.47
C SER A 39 27.44 -20.13 -13.00
N ILE A 40 28.54 -19.71 -13.61
CA ILE A 40 28.63 -19.60 -15.07
C ILE A 40 28.39 -20.95 -15.76
N LYS A 41 28.70 -22.06 -15.09
CA LYS A 41 28.50 -23.42 -15.59
C LYS A 41 27.03 -23.83 -15.65
N GLU A 42 26.18 -23.18 -14.85
CA GLU A 42 24.77 -23.54 -14.68
C GLU A 42 23.83 -22.47 -15.29
N LYS A 43 24.30 -21.76 -16.33
CA LYS A 43 23.49 -20.77 -17.04
C LYS A 43 22.33 -21.41 -17.79
N PHE A 44 21.15 -20.78 -17.69
CA PHE A 44 19.96 -21.15 -18.46
C PHE A 44 19.57 -22.63 -18.34
N LEU A 45 19.81 -23.25 -17.19
CA LEU A 45 19.30 -24.58 -16.93
C LEU A 45 17.77 -24.55 -16.88
N PHE A 46 17.15 -25.55 -17.52
CA PHE A 46 15.71 -25.77 -17.44
C PHE A 46 15.28 -26.30 -16.07
N PHE A 47 13.98 -26.42 -15.88
CA PHE A 47 13.37 -27.00 -14.68
C PHE A 47 13.97 -28.38 -14.38
N SER A 48 14.40 -28.56 -13.16
CA SER A 48 14.98 -29.82 -12.69
C SER A 48 14.67 -29.97 -11.19
N ALA A 49 14.86 -31.20 -10.67
CA ALA A 49 14.77 -31.47 -9.24
C ALA A 49 15.77 -30.63 -8.42
N ARG A 50 16.88 -30.21 -9.05
CA ARG A 50 17.90 -29.36 -8.43
C ARG A 50 17.58 -27.89 -8.49
N HIS A 51 17.00 -27.41 -9.60
CA HIS A 51 16.58 -26.03 -9.81
C HIS A 51 15.11 -26.01 -10.25
N ILE A 52 14.19 -25.87 -9.30
CA ILE A 52 12.74 -25.99 -9.50
C ILE A 52 12.21 -25.03 -10.60
N LEU A 53 12.70 -23.80 -10.67
CA LEU A 53 12.38 -22.83 -11.72
C LEU A 53 13.54 -22.57 -12.67
N GLY A 54 14.54 -23.45 -12.69
CA GLY A 54 15.73 -23.28 -13.50
C GLY A 54 16.66 -22.18 -13.00
N THR A 55 17.60 -21.77 -13.86
CA THR A 55 18.61 -20.75 -13.57
C THR A 55 18.58 -19.61 -14.57
N ASP A 56 19.00 -18.42 -14.17
CA ASP A 56 19.08 -17.24 -15.02
C ASP A 56 20.37 -17.17 -15.86
N GLY A 57 20.55 -16.08 -16.60
CA GLY A 57 21.73 -15.84 -17.45
C GLY A 57 23.07 -15.72 -16.70
N LEU A 58 23.03 -15.66 -15.37
CA LEU A 58 24.21 -15.69 -14.50
C LEU A 58 24.33 -17.02 -13.75
N GLY A 59 23.45 -18.01 -14.04
CA GLY A 59 23.40 -19.30 -13.37
C GLY A 59 22.84 -19.25 -11.95
N ARG A 60 22.14 -18.16 -11.57
CA ARG A 60 21.52 -18.03 -10.26
C ARG A 60 20.16 -18.74 -10.23
N ASP A 61 19.84 -19.37 -9.12
CA ASP A 61 18.55 -20.09 -8.95
C ASP A 61 17.36 -19.14 -8.97
N VAL A 62 16.46 -19.32 -9.95
CA VAL A 62 15.29 -18.44 -10.14
C VAL A 62 14.28 -18.63 -9.02
N PHE A 63 14.09 -19.84 -8.48
CA PHE A 63 13.15 -20.09 -7.40
C PHE A 63 13.54 -19.32 -6.12
N CYS A 64 14.81 -19.41 -5.71
CA CYS A 64 15.32 -18.67 -4.56
C CYS A 64 15.19 -17.14 -4.74
N ARG A 65 15.42 -16.65 -5.96
CA ARG A 65 15.25 -15.22 -6.29
C ARG A 65 13.80 -14.77 -6.20
N VAL A 66 12.86 -15.58 -6.68
CA VAL A 66 11.41 -15.31 -6.52
C VAL A 66 11.02 -15.25 -5.06
N LEU A 67 11.50 -16.19 -4.24
CA LEU A 67 11.22 -16.20 -2.80
C LEU A 67 11.70 -14.93 -2.09
N ILE A 68 12.92 -14.48 -2.38
CA ILE A 68 13.44 -13.21 -1.80
C ILE A 68 12.68 -11.99 -2.35
N SER A 69 12.38 -11.98 -3.65
CA SER A 69 11.61 -10.90 -4.26
C SER A 69 10.22 -10.75 -3.62
N LEU A 70 9.58 -11.85 -3.23
CA LEU A 70 8.31 -11.82 -2.48
C LEU A 70 8.46 -11.12 -1.13
N ARG A 71 9.53 -11.37 -0.35
CA ARG A 71 9.77 -10.67 0.92
C ARG A 71 9.86 -9.16 0.71
N VAL A 72 10.68 -8.75 -0.27
CA VAL A 72 10.89 -7.33 -0.59
C VAL A 72 9.58 -6.68 -1.05
N SER A 73 8.83 -7.36 -1.93
CA SER A 73 7.56 -6.84 -2.46
C SER A 73 6.50 -6.69 -1.37
N PHE A 74 6.34 -7.68 -0.49
CA PHE A 74 5.41 -7.58 0.64
C PHE A 74 5.82 -6.49 1.62
N PHE A 75 7.11 -6.39 1.96
CA PHE A 75 7.62 -5.35 2.86
C PHE A 75 7.36 -3.95 2.30
N ILE A 76 7.74 -3.70 1.06
CA ILE A 76 7.57 -2.39 0.42
C ILE A 76 6.07 -2.07 0.25
N GLY A 77 5.29 -3.02 -0.27
CA GLY A 77 3.86 -2.81 -0.52
C GLY A 77 3.08 -2.55 0.76
N PHE A 78 3.30 -3.34 1.80
CA PHE A 78 2.65 -3.17 3.09
C PHE A 78 3.05 -1.86 3.77
N SER A 79 4.34 -1.54 3.78
CA SER A 79 4.84 -0.30 4.38
C SER A 79 4.31 0.94 3.66
N ALA A 80 4.32 0.95 2.32
CA ALA A 80 3.80 2.06 1.53
C ALA A 80 2.27 2.22 1.71
N ALA A 81 1.52 1.12 1.71
CA ALA A 81 0.08 1.16 1.94
C ALA A 81 -0.26 1.66 3.35
N THR A 82 0.44 1.16 4.37
CA THR A 82 0.24 1.58 5.77
C THR A 82 0.56 3.06 5.95
N PHE A 83 1.69 3.52 5.42
CA PHE A 83 2.07 4.93 5.48
C PHE A 83 1.02 5.81 4.78
N GLY A 84 0.63 5.45 3.57
CA GLY A 84 -0.38 6.19 2.80
C GLY A 84 -1.75 6.19 3.49
N PHE A 85 -2.15 5.04 4.04
CA PHE A 85 -3.39 4.93 4.81
C PHE A 85 -3.39 5.84 6.04
N LEU A 86 -2.34 5.80 6.86
CA LEU A 86 -2.28 6.60 8.09
C LEU A 86 -2.20 8.10 7.77
N THR A 87 -1.21 8.51 6.97
CA THR A 87 -1.00 9.93 6.66
C THR A 87 -2.10 10.51 5.77
N GLY A 88 -2.51 9.77 4.74
CA GLY A 88 -3.58 10.20 3.85
C GLY A 88 -4.93 10.30 4.55
N THR A 89 -5.28 9.29 5.38
CA THR A 89 -6.52 9.34 6.17
C THR A 89 -6.51 10.51 7.14
N LEU A 90 -5.39 10.79 7.81
CA LEU A 90 -5.27 11.96 8.68
C LEU A 90 -5.49 13.26 7.90
N LEU A 91 -4.73 13.49 6.84
CA LEU A 91 -4.85 14.70 6.03
C LEU A 91 -6.27 14.88 5.47
N GLY A 92 -6.83 13.83 4.89
CA GLY A 92 -8.19 13.85 4.35
C GLY A 92 -9.25 14.10 5.41
N SER A 93 -9.11 13.50 6.60
CA SER A 93 -10.03 13.69 7.71
C SER A 93 -10.04 15.15 8.19
N PHE A 94 -8.87 15.77 8.34
CA PHE A 94 -8.77 17.17 8.74
C PHE A 94 -9.37 18.10 7.68
N GLY A 95 -9.03 17.93 6.39
CA GLY A 95 -9.61 18.71 5.31
C GLY A 95 -11.13 18.58 5.26
N GLY A 96 -11.63 17.33 5.20
CA GLY A 96 -13.06 17.06 5.06
C GLY A 96 -13.91 17.49 6.26
N PHE A 97 -13.39 17.36 7.49
CA PHE A 97 -14.13 17.72 8.71
C PHE A 97 -14.15 19.23 8.96
N PHE A 98 -13.00 19.91 8.95
CA PHE A 98 -12.91 21.34 9.24
C PHE A 98 -13.41 22.20 8.07
N GLY A 99 -13.14 21.78 6.83
CA GLY A 99 -13.54 22.55 5.66
C GLY A 99 -12.79 23.87 5.50
N GLY A 100 -13.35 24.80 4.73
CA GLY A 100 -12.83 26.16 4.56
C GLY A 100 -11.35 26.21 4.11
N LYS A 101 -10.55 27.05 4.77
CA LYS A 101 -9.12 27.23 4.43
C LYS A 101 -8.28 25.98 4.63
N THR A 102 -8.57 25.18 5.67
CA THR A 102 -7.89 23.91 5.94
C THR A 102 -8.07 22.92 4.79
N ASP A 103 -9.31 22.79 4.33
CA ASP A 103 -9.64 21.94 3.19
C ASP A 103 -8.97 22.43 1.91
N ALA A 104 -9.01 23.74 1.64
CA ALA A 104 -8.40 24.32 0.46
C ALA A 104 -6.88 24.07 0.41
N VAL A 105 -6.17 24.23 1.52
CA VAL A 105 -4.72 23.99 1.57
C VAL A 105 -4.40 22.51 1.38
N ILE A 106 -5.06 21.61 2.11
CA ILE A 106 -4.83 20.17 2.01
C ILE A 106 -5.13 19.66 0.60
N THR A 107 -6.26 20.09 0.04
CA THR A 107 -6.64 19.68 -1.33
C THR A 107 -5.61 20.16 -2.34
N LYS A 108 -5.13 21.41 -2.22
CA LYS A 108 -4.13 21.96 -3.12
C LYS A 108 -2.80 21.17 -3.07
N ILE A 109 -2.35 20.76 -1.88
CA ILE A 109 -1.16 19.91 -1.72
C ILE A 109 -1.35 18.56 -2.40
N ILE A 110 -2.52 17.93 -2.18
CA ILE A 110 -2.86 16.65 -2.79
C ILE A 110 -2.93 16.77 -4.32
N ASP A 111 -3.55 17.82 -4.84
CA ASP A 111 -3.70 18.03 -6.27
C ASP A 111 -2.37 18.31 -6.96
N VAL A 112 -1.48 19.09 -6.34
CA VAL A 112 -0.09 19.28 -6.83
C VAL A 112 0.64 17.96 -6.90
N GLN A 113 0.55 17.14 -5.85
CA GLN A 113 1.20 15.83 -5.83
C GLN A 113 0.65 14.90 -6.92
N MET A 114 -0.65 14.94 -7.20
CA MET A 114 -1.28 14.12 -8.25
C MET A 114 -1.07 14.66 -9.67
N ALA A 115 -0.69 15.92 -9.82
CA ALA A 115 -0.35 16.49 -11.12
C ALA A 115 0.96 15.90 -11.70
N PHE A 116 1.84 15.39 -10.82
CA PHE A 116 3.06 14.72 -11.27
C PHE A 116 2.78 13.25 -11.57
N PRO A 117 3.14 12.75 -12.77
CA PRO A 117 3.16 11.32 -13.03
C PRO A 117 4.02 10.59 -12.01
N GLY A 118 3.46 9.57 -11.33
CA GLY A 118 4.15 8.89 -10.24
C GLY A 118 5.53 8.36 -10.60
N ILE A 119 5.66 7.82 -11.82
CA ILE A 119 6.95 7.32 -12.31
C ILE A 119 8.02 8.43 -12.37
N LEU A 120 7.65 9.65 -12.77
CA LEU A 120 8.58 10.79 -12.82
C LEU A 120 9.00 11.21 -11.41
N MET A 121 8.09 11.22 -10.46
CA MET A 121 8.40 11.50 -9.05
C MET A 121 9.37 10.45 -8.48
N ALA A 122 9.16 9.16 -8.78
CA ALA A 122 10.06 8.10 -8.35
C ALA A 122 11.45 8.26 -8.96
N LEU A 123 11.55 8.53 -10.26
CA LEU A 123 12.83 8.78 -10.96
C LEU A 123 13.55 10.00 -10.40
N MET A 124 12.84 11.09 -10.12
CA MET A 124 13.41 12.29 -9.51
C MET A 124 14.00 11.98 -8.13
N LEU A 125 13.27 11.25 -7.29
CA LEU A 125 13.77 10.85 -5.97
C LEU A 125 15.01 9.95 -6.07
N VAL A 126 15.01 8.99 -6.99
CA VAL A 126 16.18 8.12 -7.23
C VAL A 126 17.38 8.92 -7.75
N SER A 127 17.16 9.93 -8.60
CA SER A 127 18.23 10.78 -9.10
C SER A 127 18.89 11.64 -8.02
N ILE A 128 18.10 12.10 -7.03
CA ILE A 128 18.59 12.97 -5.94
C ILE A 128 19.21 12.15 -4.80
N LEU A 129 18.54 11.07 -4.39
CA LEU A 129 18.90 10.29 -3.19
C LEU A 129 19.71 9.03 -3.51
N GLY A 130 19.90 8.72 -4.79
CA GLY A 130 20.52 7.49 -5.26
C GLY A 130 19.57 6.28 -5.28
N PRO A 131 19.92 5.24 -6.06
CA PRO A 131 19.15 4.01 -6.16
C PRO A 131 19.31 3.16 -4.90
N SER A 132 18.23 3.00 -4.14
CA SER A 132 18.19 2.13 -2.95
C SER A 132 16.79 1.63 -2.66
N MET A 133 16.68 0.57 -1.84
CA MET A 133 15.40 0.09 -1.33
C MET A 133 14.67 1.18 -0.50
N ALA A 134 15.42 1.97 0.26
CA ALA A 134 14.88 3.05 1.08
C ALA A 134 14.29 4.16 0.20
N THR A 135 14.98 4.55 -0.87
CA THR A 135 14.49 5.56 -1.84
C THR A 135 13.22 5.09 -2.54
N THR A 136 13.20 3.81 -2.96
CA THR A 136 12.01 3.21 -3.59
C THR A 136 10.83 3.19 -2.61
N LEU A 137 11.05 2.77 -1.37
CA LEU A 137 10.03 2.76 -0.33
C LEU A 137 9.49 4.17 -0.07
N LEU A 138 10.36 5.16 0.08
CA LEU A 138 9.99 6.56 0.30
C LEU A 138 9.14 7.10 -0.85
N ALA A 139 9.53 6.83 -2.10
CA ALA A 139 8.75 7.23 -3.27
C ALA A 139 7.33 6.64 -3.24
N LEU A 140 7.21 5.33 -3.00
CA LEU A 140 5.91 4.66 -2.95
C LEU A 140 5.07 5.10 -1.75
N CYS A 141 5.67 5.37 -0.59
CA CYS A 141 4.99 5.96 0.56
C CYS A 141 4.35 7.31 0.20
N ILE A 142 5.14 8.21 -0.38
CA ILE A 142 4.65 9.53 -0.79
C ILE A 142 3.53 9.40 -1.81
N MET A 143 3.70 8.55 -2.83
CA MET A 143 2.72 8.36 -3.90
C MET A 143 1.40 7.75 -3.44
N SER A 144 1.38 7.03 -2.33
CA SER A 144 0.16 6.40 -1.80
C SER A 144 -0.75 7.36 -1.05
N VAL A 145 -0.21 8.45 -0.47
CA VAL A 145 -0.94 9.42 0.38
C VAL A 145 -2.15 10.04 -0.29
N PRO A 146 -2.07 10.58 -1.53
CA PRO A 146 -3.20 11.29 -2.15
C PRO A 146 -4.46 10.45 -2.32
N ARG A 147 -4.28 9.17 -2.62
CA ARG A 147 -5.40 8.24 -2.81
C ARG A 147 -6.23 8.11 -1.54
N PHE A 148 -5.59 7.80 -0.42
CA PHE A 148 -6.27 7.68 0.87
C PHE A 148 -6.80 9.02 1.37
N ALA A 149 -6.08 10.11 1.16
CA ALA A 149 -6.50 11.44 1.55
C ALA A 149 -7.79 11.86 0.82
N ARG A 150 -7.91 11.58 -0.48
CA ARG A 150 -9.10 11.92 -1.27
C ARG A 150 -10.32 11.13 -0.82
N ILE A 151 -10.16 9.82 -0.59
CA ILE A 151 -11.25 8.95 -0.13
C ILE A 151 -11.72 9.39 1.26
N SER A 152 -10.78 9.53 2.19
CA SER A 152 -11.08 9.97 3.56
C SER A 152 -11.77 11.35 3.57
N ARG A 153 -11.23 12.31 2.82
CA ARG A 153 -11.83 13.65 2.70
C ARG A 153 -13.29 13.58 2.25
N GLY A 154 -13.58 12.80 1.20
CA GLY A 154 -14.96 12.62 0.70
C GLY A 154 -15.89 12.07 1.77
N GLY A 155 -15.46 11.05 2.49
CA GLY A 155 -16.21 10.47 3.60
C GLY A 155 -16.46 11.49 4.73
N PHE A 156 -15.44 12.24 5.14
CA PHE A 156 -15.61 13.25 6.20
C PHE A 156 -16.50 14.42 5.79
N ILE A 157 -16.44 14.88 4.54
CA ILE A 157 -17.37 15.91 4.02
C ILE A 157 -18.83 15.42 4.12
N LYS A 158 -19.09 14.17 3.74
CA LYS A 158 -20.42 13.55 3.80
C LYS A 158 -20.98 13.50 5.23
N PHE A 159 -20.13 13.17 6.21
CA PHE A 159 -20.56 12.96 7.58
C PHE A 159 -20.49 14.18 8.50
N ARG A 160 -19.72 15.22 8.18
CA ARG A 160 -19.49 16.38 9.07
C ARG A 160 -20.76 17.10 9.54
N ASN A 161 -21.83 17.10 8.73
CA ASN A 161 -23.13 17.69 9.02
C ASN A 161 -24.23 16.65 9.27
N SER A 162 -23.87 15.37 9.46
CA SER A 162 -24.83 14.30 9.71
C SER A 162 -25.49 14.45 11.09
N PRO A 163 -26.71 13.91 11.26
CA PRO A 163 -27.37 13.89 12.57
C PRO A 163 -26.51 13.24 13.66
N LEU A 164 -25.69 12.23 13.29
CA LEU A 164 -24.74 11.60 14.19
C LEU A 164 -23.77 12.62 14.79
N VAL A 165 -23.13 13.42 13.93
CA VAL A 165 -22.13 14.42 14.37
C VAL A 165 -22.79 15.53 15.16
N LEU A 166 -23.98 15.99 14.74
CA LEU A 166 -24.74 17.03 15.46
C LEU A 166 -25.12 16.55 16.86
N ALA A 167 -25.62 15.33 17.01
CA ALA A 167 -25.96 14.75 18.31
C ALA A 167 -24.74 14.63 19.24
N GLN A 168 -23.58 14.24 18.71
CA GLN A 168 -22.34 14.15 19.52
C GLN A 168 -21.82 15.55 19.94
N LYS A 169 -21.94 16.55 19.07
CA LYS A 169 -21.63 17.96 19.42
C LYS A 169 -22.54 18.47 20.54
N ALA A 170 -23.85 18.19 20.44
CA ALA A 170 -24.82 18.58 21.47
C ALA A 170 -24.53 17.92 22.83
N ARG A 171 -23.93 16.73 22.84
CA ARG A 171 -23.47 16.01 24.04
C ARG A 171 -22.11 16.51 24.57
N GLY A 172 -21.51 17.51 23.95
CA GLY A 172 -20.21 18.06 24.36
C GLY A 172 -19.00 17.20 23.98
N ALA A 173 -19.12 16.27 23.03
CA ALA A 173 -17.98 15.45 22.60
C ALA A 173 -16.94 16.31 21.89
N SER A 174 -15.65 16.06 22.19
CA SER A 174 -14.54 16.77 21.53
C SER A 174 -14.47 16.42 20.04
N VAL A 175 -13.95 17.35 19.24
CA VAL A 175 -13.82 17.21 17.78
C VAL A 175 -13.06 15.94 17.41
N MET A 176 -11.92 15.68 18.05
CA MET A 176 -11.10 14.49 17.80
C MET A 176 -11.87 13.20 18.10
N ARG A 177 -12.65 13.20 19.19
CA ARG A 177 -13.50 12.05 19.54
C ARG A 177 -14.56 11.81 18.46
N ILE A 178 -15.19 12.85 17.97
CA ILE A 178 -16.17 12.74 16.88
C ILE A 178 -15.50 12.20 15.62
N MET A 179 -14.36 12.75 15.22
CA MET A 179 -13.66 12.34 14.01
C MET A 179 -13.23 10.87 14.06
N PHE A 180 -12.51 10.47 15.09
CA PHE A 180 -11.85 9.15 15.10
C PHE A 180 -12.73 8.03 15.67
N LEU A 181 -13.65 8.31 16.60
CA LEU A 181 -14.50 7.29 17.18
C LEU A 181 -15.89 7.19 16.52
N HIS A 182 -16.35 8.25 15.87
CA HIS A 182 -17.70 8.24 15.29
C HIS A 182 -17.72 8.35 13.77
N VAL A 183 -16.89 9.20 13.14
CA VAL A 183 -16.91 9.36 11.68
C VAL A 183 -16.04 8.31 11.00
N LEU A 184 -14.78 8.16 11.41
CA LEU A 184 -13.82 7.25 10.78
C LEU A 184 -14.31 5.80 10.69
N PRO A 185 -14.92 5.20 11.74
CA PRO A 185 -15.45 3.85 11.62
C PRO A 185 -16.60 3.70 10.62
N ASN A 186 -17.36 4.77 10.37
CA ASN A 186 -18.48 4.76 9.42
C ASN A 186 -18.02 4.85 7.96
N ILE A 187 -16.84 5.38 7.70
CA ILE A 187 -16.26 5.48 6.35
C ILE A 187 -15.24 4.38 6.04
N ARG A 188 -14.95 3.49 6.99
CA ARG A 188 -13.96 2.42 6.82
C ARG A 188 -14.20 1.50 5.63
N GLY A 189 -15.45 1.37 5.19
CA GLY A 189 -15.79 0.56 4.02
C GLY A 189 -15.47 1.24 2.68
N GLU A 190 -15.12 2.53 2.70
CA GLU A 190 -14.72 3.31 1.54
C GLU A 190 -13.17 3.44 1.45
N LEU A 191 -12.46 3.26 2.58
CA LEU A 191 -10.99 3.27 2.73
C LEU A 191 -10.36 1.93 2.37
#